data_20d5c442b6478c107f1ddf532aa85374
#
_entry.id   20d5c442b6478c107f1ddf532aa85374
#
_cell.length_a   1.000
_cell.length_b   1.000
_cell.length_c   1.000
_cell.angle_alpha   90.00
_cell.angle_beta   90.00
_cell.angle_gamma   90.00
#
_symmetry.space_group_name_H-M   'P 1'
#
loop_
_entity.id
_entity.type
_entity.pdbx_description
1 polymer ?
#
loop_
_entity_poly.entity_id
_entity_poly.type
_entity_poly.pdbx_seq_one_letter_code
_entity_poly.pdbx_strand_id
1 'polypeptide(L)'
;RVSMVWGILICCLLIPAVLLAAGEWMVRRPPQKINGLVGYRTTRSMASREAWIFAQEYCGRLWRKLGAWSLGISAGICLILSRGGERALTWGMLALEALQLAAVIGSIFPVERALKRRFDDQGNRR
;
A
#
# COMPACT_ATOMS: atom_id res chain seq x y z
N ARG A 1 6.81 -28.42 -7.95
CA ARG A 1 7.73 -27.31 -8.24
C ARG A 1 7.09 -26.22 -9.05
N VAL A 2 6.43 -26.59 -10.15
CA VAL A 2 5.68 -25.61 -10.94
C VAL A 2 4.61 -24.93 -10.06
N SER A 3 3.92 -25.71 -9.22
CA SER A 3 2.92 -25.18 -8.30
C SER A 3 3.53 -24.21 -7.26
N MET A 4 4.76 -24.48 -6.82
CA MET A 4 5.46 -23.61 -5.88
C MET A 4 5.82 -22.27 -6.55
N VAL A 5 6.29 -22.29 -7.79
CA VAL A 5 6.59 -21.09 -8.57
C VAL A 5 5.33 -20.24 -8.74
N TRP A 6 4.21 -20.85 -9.11
CA TRP A 6 2.95 -20.14 -9.25
C TRP A 6 2.48 -19.53 -7.93
N GLY A 7 2.64 -20.26 -6.82
CA GLY A 7 2.31 -19.76 -5.49
C GLY A 7 3.13 -18.54 -5.12
N ILE A 8 4.43 -18.57 -5.38
CA ILE A 8 5.33 -17.44 -5.10
C ILE A 8 4.95 -16.23 -5.97
N LEU A 9 4.67 -16.45 -7.25
CA LEU A 9 4.26 -15.38 -8.16
C LEU A 9 2.97 -14.71 -7.69
N ILE A 10 1.98 -15.52 -7.31
CA ILE A 10 0.70 -15.01 -6.80
C ILE A 10 0.94 -14.17 -5.54
N CYS A 11 1.74 -14.66 -4.60
CA CYS A 11 2.04 -13.92 -3.37
C CYS A 11 2.73 -12.58 -3.66
N CYS A 12 3.68 -12.56 -4.60
CA CYS A 12 4.41 -11.35 -4.94
C CYS A 12 3.57 -10.31 -5.65
N LEU A 13 2.56 -10.74 -6.40
CA LEU A 13 1.66 -9.82 -7.09
C LEU A 13 0.46 -9.42 -6.23
N LEU A 14 0.19 -10.16 -5.17
CA LEU A 14 -0.97 -9.94 -4.30
C LEU A 14 -0.88 -8.59 -3.58
N ILE A 15 0.26 -8.28 -2.95
CA ILE A 15 0.43 -7.01 -2.22
C ILE A 15 0.23 -5.82 -3.15
N PRO A 16 0.90 -5.72 -4.31
CA PRO A 16 0.64 -4.61 -5.24
C PRO A 16 -0.80 -4.54 -5.73
N ALA A 17 -1.41 -5.70 -6.00
CA ALA A 17 -2.80 -5.74 -6.45
C ALA A 17 -3.76 -5.23 -5.37
N VAL A 18 -3.55 -5.63 -4.13
CA VAL A 18 -4.36 -5.16 -2.99
C VAL A 18 -4.16 -3.66 -2.77
N LEU A 19 -2.92 -3.17 -2.86
CA LEU A 19 -2.63 -1.74 -2.75
C LEU A 19 -3.36 -0.93 -3.82
N LEU A 20 -3.31 -1.41 -5.05
CA LEU A 20 -3.97 -0.75 -6.18
C LEU A 20 -5.48 -0.72 -5.98
N ALA A 21 -6.07 -1.86 -5.64
CA ALA A 21 -7.51 -1.99 -5.43
C ALA A 21 -7.98 -1.15 -4.24
N ALA A 22 -7.28 -1.23 -3.11
CA ALA A 22 -7.61 -0.45 -1.92
C ALA A 22 -7.44 1.04 -2.19
N GLY A 23 -6.38 1.43 -2.88
CA GLY A 23 -6.14 2.82 -3.26
C GLY A 23 -7.24 3.37 -4.15
N GLU A 24 -7.65 2.61 -5.16
CA GLU A 24 -8.76 3.00 -6.05
C GLU A 24 -10.06 3.17 -5.26
N TRP A 25 -10.37 2.23 -4.38
CA TRP A 25 -11.57 2.30 -3.55
C TRP A 25 -11.53 3.54 -2.64
N MET A 26 -10.41 3.80 -2.00
CA MET A 26 -10.26 4.93 -1.10
C MET A 26 -10.35 6.28 -1.83
N VAL A 27 -9.92 6.33 -3.09
CA VAL A 27 -10.03 7.56 -3.90
C VAL A 27 -11.46 7.76 -4.38
N ARG A 28 -12.10 6.69 -4.86
CA ARG A 28 -13.43 6.79 -5.47
C ARG A 28 -14.56 6.81 -4.45
N ARG A 29 -14.44 6.00 -3.41
CA ARG A 29 -15.48 5.85 -2.38
C ARG A 29 -14.84 5.77 -0.99
N PRO A 30 -14.22 6.87 -0.53
CA PRO A 30 -13.58 6.83 0.79
C PRO A 30 -14.62 6.56 1.88
N PRO A 31 -14.25 5.82 2.94
CA PRO A 31 -15.14 5.64 4.08
C PRO A 31 -15.50 7.02 4.66
N GLN A 32 -16.79 7.32 4.70
CA GLN A 32 -17.27 8.64 5.12
C GLN A 32 -17.27 8.81 6.65
N LYS A 33 -17.40 7.71 7.36
CA LYS A 33 -17.44 7.73 8.82
C LYS A 33 -16.17 7.12 9.41
N ILE A 34 -15.67 7.76 10.45
CA ILE A 34 -14.57 7.21 11.23
C ILE A 34 -15.02 5.88 11.82
N ASN A 35 -14.25 4.82 11.60
CA ASN A 35 -14.60 3.50 12.06
C ASN A 35 -13.37 2.72 12.51
N GLY A 36 -13.57 1.59 13.15
CA GLY A 36 -12.52 0.77 13.70
C GLY A 36 -12.00 -0.34 12.80
N LEU A 37 -12.48 -0.47 11.55
CA LEU A 37 -12.22 -1.64 10.73
C LEU A 37 -11.54 -1.35 9.40
N VAL A 38 -11.93 -0.28 8.71
CA VAL A 38 -11.57 -0.09 7.30
C VAL A 38 -10.97 1.30 7.09
N GLY A 39 -9.91 1.35 6.27
CA GLY A 39 -9.28 2.58 5.85
C GLY A 39 -7.99 2.88 6.60
N TYR A 40 -7.40 4.04 6.29
CA TYR A 40 -6.22 4.53 6.96
C TYR A 40 -6.61 5.06 8.35
N ARG A 41 -6.09 4.44 9.38
CA ARG A 41 -6.54 4.67 10.76
C ARG A 41 -5.38 5.00 11.69
N THR A 42 -5.13 6.29 11.91
CA THR A 42 -4.16 6.78 12.86
C THR A 42 -4.83 7.78 13.80
N THR A 43 -4.16 8.14 14.87
CA THR A 43 -4.68 9.14 15.80
C THR A 43 -5.00 10.44 15.07
N ARG A 44 -4.13 10.89 14.17
CA ARG A 44 -4.36 12.13 13.42
C ARG A 44 -5.50 12.01 12.42
N SER A 45 -5.59 10.88 11.71
CA SER A 45 -6.67 10.68 10.73
C SER A 45 -8.03 10.59 11.40
N MET A 46 -8.09 10.09 12.62
CA MET A 46 -9.32 9.89 13.37
C MET A 46 -9.69 11.08 14.26
N ALA A 47 -8.91 12.15 14.24
CA ALA A 47 -9.12 13.31 15.09
C ALA A 47 -10.35 14.14 14.70
N SER A 48 -10.74 14.11 13.41
CA SER A 48 -11.94 14.78 12.93
C SER A 48 -12.41 14.10 11.64
N ARG A 49 -13.65 14.39 11.24
CA ARG A 49 -14.17 13.88 9.98
C ARG A 49 -13.41 14.43 8.77
N GLU A 50 -13.06 15.72 8.80
CA GLU A 50 -12.28 16.32 7.72
C GLU A 50 -10.90 15.68 7.59
N ALA A 51 -10.22 15.49 8.72
CA ALA A 51 -8.92 14.81 8.74
C ALA A 51 -9.05 13.37 8.23
N TRP A 52 -10.11 12.67 8.62
CA TRP A 52 -10.38 11.30 8.18
C TRP A 52 -10.53 11.22 6.66
N ILE A 53 -11.41 12.05 6.09
CA ILE A 53 -11.66 12.03 4.65
C ILE A 53 -10.39 12.41 3.88
N PHE A 54 -9.69 13.45 4.33
CA PHE A 54 -8.41 13.86 3.72
C PHE A 54 -7.41 12.71 3.73
N ALA A 55 -7.27 12.03 4.87
CA ALA A 55 -6.33 10.92 5.02
C ALA A 55 -6.67 9.76 4.08
N GLN A 56 -7.95 9.41 3.97
CA GLN A 56 -8.39 8.33 3.08
C GLN A 56 -8.06 8.65 1.63
N GLU A 57 -8.35 9.85 1.19
CA GLU A 57 -8.08 10.26 -0.19
C GLU A 57 -6.58 10.34 -0.48
N TYR A 58 -5.82 10.93 0.43
CA TYR A 58 -4.37 11.08 0.26
C TYR A 58 -3.69 9.71 0.23
N CYS A 59 -4.00 8.86 1.20
CA CYS A 59 -3.46 7.51 1.28
C CYS A 59 -3.89 6.69 0.04
N GLY A 60 -5.14 6.83 -0.38
CA GLY A 60 -5.65 6.13 -1.56
C GLY A 60 -4.88 6.49 -2.82
N ARG A 61 -4.63 7.77 -3.05
CA ARG A 61 -3.84 8.21 -4.21
C ARG A 61 -2.41 7.67 -4.14
N LEU A 62 -1.81 7.71 -2.97
CA LEU A 62 -0.45 7.20 -2.77
C LEU A 62 -0.40 5.69 -3.01
N TRP A 63 -1.32 4.94 -2.43
CA TRP A 63 -1.37 3.48 -2.57
C TRP A 63 -1.68 3.06 -4.01
N ARG A 64 -2.51 3.82 -4.71
CA ARG A 64 -2.77 3.55 -6.12
C ARG A 64 -1.49 3.65 -6.95
N LYS A 65 -0.69 4.69 -6.71
CA LYS A 65 0.60 4.85 -7.39
C LYS A 65 1.58 3.76 -6.99
N LEU A 66 1.72 3.50 -5.68
CA LEU A 66 2.61 2.45 -5.17
C LEU A 66 2.22 1.08 -5.73
N GLY A 67 0.93 0.78 -5.74
CA GLY A 67 0.42 -0.49 -6.27
C GLY A 67 0.73 -0.66 -7.74
N ALA A 68 0.48 0.37 -8.54
CA ALA A 68 0.75 0.32 -9.98
C ALA A 68 2.24 0.14 -10.28
N TRP A 69 3.10 0.94 -9.65
CA TRP A 69 4.55 0.81 -9.82
C TRP A 69 5.07 -0.52 -9.31
N SER A 70 4.63 -0.94 -8.12
CA SER A 70 5.04 -2.23 -7.52
C SER A 70 4.62 -3.40 -8.40
N LEU A 71 3.41 -3.34 -8.96
CA LEU A 71 2.91 -4.41 -9.81
C LEU A 71 3.79 -4.57 -11.05
N GLY A 72 4.10 -3.47 -11.74
CA GLY A 72 4.97 -3.49 -12.92
C GLY A 72 6.38 -3.96 -12.60
N ILE A 73 6.98 -3.41 -11.56
CA ILE A 73 8.35 -3.77 -11.13
C ILE A 73 8.39 -5.24 -10.71
N SER A 74 7.40 -5.68 -9.93
CA SER A 74 7.34 -7.07 -9.46
C SER A 74 7.20 -8.05 -10.61
N ALA A 75 6.35 -7.75 -11.58
CA ALA A 75 6.19 -8.60 -12.76
C ALA A 75 7.50 -8.72 -13.54
N GLY A 76 8.21 -7.59 -13.74
CA GLY A 76 9.50 -7.59 -14.43
C GLY A 76 10.56 -8.39 -13.69
N ILE A 77 10.66 -8.20 -12.38
CA ILE A 77 11.62 -8.94 -11.55
C ILE A 77 11.30 -10.43 -11.55
N CYS A 78 10.02 -10.80 -11.47
CA CYS A 78 9.61 -12.20 -11.52
C CYS A 78 10.05 -12.87 -12.82
N LEU A 79 9.90 -12.19 -13.95
CA LEU A 79 10.32 -12.73 -15.25
C LEU A 79 11.84 -12.93 -15.29
N ILE A 80 12.61 -12.00 -14.76
CA ILE A 80 14.06 -12.10 -14.72
C ILE A 80 14.50 -13.25 -13.80
N LEU A 81 13.96 -13.30 -12.60
CA LEU A 81 14.34 -14.31 -11.59
C LEU A 81 13.91 -15.72 -12.00
N SER A 82 12.84 -15.86 -12.76
CA SER A 82 12.37 -17.17 -13.22
C SER A 82 13.41 -17.88 -14.11
N ARG A 83 14.31 -17.12 -14.71
CA ARG A 83 15.39 -17.66 -15.54
C ARG A 83 16.62 -18.10 -14.73
N GLY A 84 16.70 -17.65 -13.48
CA GLY A 84 17.86 -17.91 -12.61
C GLY A 84 17.76 -19.16 -11.77
N GLY A 85 16.67 -19.93 -11.91
CA GLY A 85 16.47 -21.14 -11.15
C GLY A 85 15.63 -20.93 -9.88
N GLU A 86 15.31 -22.02 -9.22
CA GLU A 86 14.40 -22.05 -8.08
C GLU A 86 14.90 -21.27 -6.86
N ARG A 87 16.20 -21.40 -6.57
CA ARG A 87 16.79 -20.73 -5.41
C ARG A 87 16.81 -19.22 -5.60
N ALA A 88 17.21 -18.73 -6.78
CA ALA A 88 17.21 -17.32 -7.11
C ALA A 88 15.79 -16.75 -7.03
N LEU A 89 14.82 -17.49 -7.55
CA LEU A 89 13.42 -17.07 -7.51
C LEU A 89 12.93 -16.95 -6.07
N THR A 90 13.16 -17.96 -5.23
CA THR A 90 12.71 -17.97 -3.83
C THR A 90 13.29 -16.80 -3.04
N TRP A 91 14.61 -16.67 -3.02
CA TRP A 91 15.26 -15.61 -2.25
C TRP A 91 14.96 -14.22 -2.79
N GLY A 92 14.93 -14.08 -4.11
CA GLY A 92 14.59 -12.81 -4.75
C GLY A 92 13.16 -12.37 -4.44
N MET A 93 12.23 -13.32 -4.44
CA MET A 93 10.83 -13.02 -4.11
C MET A 93 10.66 -12.64 -2.65
N LEU A 94 11.36 -13.32 -1.74
CA LEU A 94 11.33 -12.96 -0.33
C LEU A 94 11.88 -11.55 -0.09
N ALA A 95 12.97 -11.19 -0.77
CA ALA A 95 13.52 -9.84 -0.70
C ALA A 95 12.53 -8.80 -1.24
N LEU A 96 11.88 -9.12 -2.35
CA LEU A 96 10.87 -8.24 -2.95
C LEU A 96 9.67 -8.05 -2.01
N GLU A 97 9.20 -9.12 -1.38
CA GLU A 97 8.11 -9.05 -0.40
C GLU A 97 8.48 -8.13 0.77
N ALA A 98 9.71 -8.27 1.28
CA ALA A 98 10.19 -7.42 2.37
C ALA A 98 10.20 -5.95 1.95
N LEU A 99 10.65 -5.65 0.72
CA LEU A 99 10.65 -4.29 0.18
C LEU A 99 9.24 -3.74 0.02
N GLN A 100 8.31 -4.56 -0.45
CA GLN A 100 6.91 -4.17 -0.59
C GLN A 100 6.27 -3.84 0.76
N LEU A 101 6.52 -4.66 1.77
CA LEU A 101 6.03 -4.41 3.12
C LEU A 101 6.64 -3.14 3.70
N ALA A 102 7.93 -2.92 3.49
CA ALA A 102 8.60 -1.69 3.92
C ALA A 102 8.00 -0.46 3.25
N ALA A 103 7.66 -0.56 1.97
CA ALA A 103 7.02 0.54 1.25
C ALA A 103 5.63 0.85 1.80
N VAL A 104 4.85 -0.17 2.11
CA VAL A 104 3.51 0.00 2.72
C VAL A 104 3.63 0.70 4.08
N ILE A 105 4.51 0.20 4.93
CA ILE A 105 4.75 0.80 6.25
C ILE A 105 5.28 2.23 6.09
N GLY A 106 6.23 2.43 5.19
CA GLY A 106 6.81 3.75 4.92
C GLY A 106 5.82 4.76 4.37
N SER A 107 4.74 4.29 3.73
CA SER A 107 3.70 5.17 3.19
C SER A 107 2.94 5.93 4.28
N ILE A 108 3.02 5.46 5.52
CA ILE A 108 2.41 6.14 6.66
C ILE A 108 3.03 7.54 6.85
N PHE A 109 4.33 7.67 6.65
CA PHE A 109 5.04 8.93 6.91
C PHE A 109 4.57 10.09 6.03
N PRO A 110 4.45 9.94 4.69
CA PRO A 110 3.91 11.04 3.86
C PRO A 110 2.48 11.42 4.22
N VAL A 111 1.64 10.45 4.55
CA VAL A 111 0.24 10.70 4.92
C VAL A 111 0.18 11.47 6.24
N GLU A 112 0.94 11.02 7.24
CA GLU A 112 0.99 11.70 8.55
C GLU A 112 1.57 13.11 8.43
N ARG A 113 2.57 13.28 7.58
CA ARG A 113 3.16 14.60 7.31
C ARG A 113 2.15 15.54 6.67
N ALA A 114 1.37 15.05 5.71
CA ALA A 114 0.34 15.84 5.05
C ALA A 114 -0.78 16.21 6.03
N LEU A 115 -1.19 15.28 6.90
CA LEU A 115 -2.16 15.54 7.95
C LEU A 115 -1.66 16.61 8.92
N LYS A 116 -0.42 16.49 9.34
CA LYS A 116 0.20 17.44 10.27
C LYS A 116 0.27 18.86 9.68
N ARG A 117 0.47 18.97 8.39
CA ARG A 117 0.49 20.28 7.71
C ARG A 117 -0.87 20.92 7.60
N ARG A 118 -1.93 20.12 7.45
CA ARG A 118 -3.27 20.62 7.16
C ARG A 118 -4.19 20.69 8.37
N PHE A 119 -3.90 19.90 9.40
CA PHE A 119 -4.75 19.79 10.57
C PHE A 119 -3.90 19.87 11.84
N ASP A 120 -4.50 20.43 12.89
CA ASP A 120 -3.86 20.42 14.22
C ASP A 120 -4.10 19.06 14.92
N ASP A 121 -3.64 18.95 16.17
CA ASP A 121 -3.76 17.69 16.90
C ASP A 121 -5.20 17.31 17.24
N GLN A 122 -6.13 18.25 17.19
CA GLN A 122 -7.55 18.01 17.42
C GLN A 122 -8.32 17.79 16.13
N GLY A 123 -7.64 17.81 14.99
CA GLY A 123 -8.28 17.61 13.69
C GLY A 123 -8.92 18.85 13.10
N ASN A 124 -8.63 20.01 13.64
CA ASN A 124 -9.09 21.28 13.07
C ASN A 124 -8.11 21.77 12.01
N ARG A 125 -8.63 22.38 10.96
CA ARG A 125 -7.78 22.94 9.90
C ARG A 125 -6.86 24.01 10.44
N ARG A 126 -5.61 23.94 9.99
CA ARG A 126 -4.64 24.98 10.28
C ARG A 126 -4.81 26.20 9.40
#